data_dc3bf9b615d155e277bfe4f7d91f7cc6
#
_entry.id   dc3bf9b615d155e277bfe4f7d91f7cc6
#
_cell.length_a   1.000
_cell.length_b   1.000
_cell.length_c   1.000
_cell.angle_alpha   90.00
_cell.angle_beta   90.00
_cell.angle_gamma   90.00
#
_symmetry.space_group_name_H-M   'P 1'
#
loop_
_entity.id
_entity.type
_entity.pdbx_description
1 polymer ?
#
loop_
_entity_poly.entity_id
_entity_poly.type
_entity_poly.pdbx_seq_one_letter_code
_entity_poly.pdbx_strand_id
1 'polypeptide(L)'
;MNLHTISKRITAVALSAVLLFTASGCTDSSVATAPDAEFDAFLEDLFTEEVTSNTLNLHFTLKDPEGYGIEDPEPTLGDLDDRDFANMDSDWDDLDGTFQELKSYNYKKLDAKQQLTYDVLYHYMEQELSVRDCKYEGTIFGQVTGVQSNMPLNMSLYEFYSKEDVDDYLALMELLDDYFEYCVDYEKYRTDNGYGMSDGAIDDAVEQCNEFLTHREDNYLITTFDNRIDELDFLTETEKSSYKDRNKNSVLNTVIPAYENMIDELNGLKGKGKDLGGICNYEGGKEYYEYILAHKTGSSKSVKEMVTILNQVLDDSTSMLYDVYANAPDVYMEYFGDENFVVEGLSDPRSFLEYYKQEMDGSYPTPPEVNYKISDIDPSIADILSPAFCVTPCIDDYTDNVIQVNRSKDNGGAGGLSATYAHEGYPGHLYQMTYFLSTDPYPVRDALSFLGYDEGWAMYVEMRSYNLITYENYDSEYVREMYIAGTLQNIAFSCLADIYVNYYGYTVDELASYMDDNGFNGDAAQGLYDMMIEEPGYYPQYFIGYLEFVELRDYAEEKLGADFDEVAYHKVILETGPCDFDTLRTQVDRYIETVK
;
A
#
# COMPACT_ATOMS: atom_id res chain seq x y z
N MET A 1 1.98 0.17 4.72
CA MET A 1 2.61 -0.91 3.95
C MET A 1 2.82 -2.05 4.90
N ASN A 2 2.20 -3.19 4.65
CA ASN A 2 2.30 -4.32 5.55
C ASN A 2 3.75 -4.82 5.62
N LEU A 3 4.26 -5.04 6.83
CA LEU A 3 5.51 -5.77 7.13
C LEU A 3 5.60 -7.14 6.41
N HIS A 4 4.47 -7.63 5.99
CA HIS A 4 4.20 -8.78 5.14
C HIS A 4 5.09 -8.91 3.90
N THR A 5 5.43 -7.81 3.24
CA THR A 5 6.30 -7.83 2.06
C THR A 5 7.76 -8.13 2.43
N ILE A 6 8.16 -7.84 3.67
CA ILE A 6 9.53 -8.12 4.14
C ILE A 6 9.61 -9.55 4.67
N SER A 7 8.63 -10.01 5.44
CA SER A 7 8.55 -11.40 5.92
C SER A 7 8.47 -12.40 4.76
N LYS A 8 7.62 -12.15 3.73
CA LYS A 8 7.50 -13.03 2.54
C LYS A 8 8.70 -12.99 1.60
N ARG A 9 9.50 -11.93 1.58
CA ARG A 9 10.76 -11.91 0.82
C ARG A 9 11.90 -12.63 1.54
N ILE A 10 11.71 -12.90 2.81
CA ILE A 10 12.63 -13.67 3.65
C ILE A 10 12.25 -15.17 3.64
N THR A 11 11.03 -15.53 3.23
CA THR A 11 10.53 -16.91 3.19
C THR A 11 9.80 -17.24 1.89
N ALA A 12 10.44 -17.48 0.77
CA ALA A 12 9.84 -18.19 -0.36
C ALA A 12 10.83 -18.59 -1.44
N VAL A 13 11.07 -19.88 -1.63
CA VAL A 13 11.77 -20.43 -2.82
C VAL A 13 11.38 -21.87 -3.15
N ALA A 14 10.87 -22.19 -4.28
CA ALA A 14 11.30 -23.07 -5.38
C ALA A 14 10.35 -24.03 -6.07
N LEU A 15 10.44 -24.15 -7.28
CA LEU A 15 10.76 -25.00 -8.44
C LEU A 15 9.65 -25.43 -9.41
N SER A 16 10.05 -25.29 -10.65
CA SER A 16 9.38 -25.34 -11.94
C SER A 16 8.74 -26.65 -12.38
N ALA A 17 7.67 -26.57 -13.19
CA ALA A 17 7.59 -27.26 -14.50
C ALA A 17 6.43 -26.68 -15.35
N VAL A 18 6.76 -26.23 -16.52
CA VAL A 18 5.85 -25.70 -17.57
C VAL A 18 4.98 -26.82 -18.13
N LEU A 19 3.68 -26.65 -18.11
CA LEU A 19 2.75 -27.31 -19.03
C LEU A 19 1.66 -26.32 -19.47
N LEU A 20 1.82 -25.85 -20.69
CA LEU A 20 0.82 -25.11 -21.43
C LEU A 20 -0.48 -25.92 -21.56
N PHE A 21 -1.55 -25.48 -20.94
CA PHE A 21 -2.89 -25.89 -21.30
C PHE A 21 -3.66 -24.72 -21.88
N THR A 22 -3.86 -24.78 -23.19
CA THR A 22 -4.82 -23.96 -23.92
C THR A 22 -6.22 -24.25 -23.41
N ALA A 23 -6.86 -23.27 -22.79
CA ALA A 23 -8.27 -23.34 -22.42
C ALA A 23 -9.13 -23.30 -23.68
N SER A 24 -9.64 -24.46 -24.10
CA SER A 24 -10.74 -24.57 -25.03
C SER A 24 -12.04 -24.58 -24.24
N GLY A 25 -12.80 -23.51 -24.36
CA GLY A 25 -14.10 -23.39 -23.74
C GLY A 25 -15.07 -24.50 -24.17
N CYS A 26 -15.69 -25.11 -23.21
CA CYS A 26 -16.98 -25.78 -23.34
C CYS A 26 -17.83 -25.37 -22.12
N THR A 27 -18.85 -24.61 -22.41
CA THR A 27 -19.92 -24.22 -21.49
C THR A 27 -20.69 -25.45 -21.02
N ASP A 28 -20.46 -25.84 -19.77
CA ASP A 28 -21.41 -26.57 -18.95
C ASP A 28 -21.14 -26.15 -17.50
N SER A 29 -21.78 -25.06 -17.10
CA SER A 29 -21.57 -24.38 -15.82
C SER A 29 -22.63 -24.81 -14.82
N SER A 30 -22.40 -25.90 -14.13
CA SER A 30 -22.99 -26.08 -12.80
C SER A 30 -21.87 -25.83 -11.78
N VAL A 31 -21.73 -24.58 -11.34
CA VAL A 31 -20.93 -24.24 -10.15
C VAL A 31 -21.48 -25.08 -8.98
N ALA A 32 -20.61 -25.63 -8.14
CA ALA A 32 -21.04 -26.35 -6.95
C ALA A 32 -21.90 -25.43 -6.06
N THR A 33 -22.88 -25.99 -5.42
CA THR A 33 -23.82 -25.23 -4.55
C THR A 33 -23.46 -25.33 -3.08
N ALA A 34 -22.38 -26.04 -2.74
CA ALA A 34 -21.84 -26.17 -1.39
C ALA A 34 -20.31 -26.12 -1.46
N PRO A 35 -19.67 -25.50 -0.46
CA PRO A 35 -18.21 -25.37 -0.42
C PRO A 35 -17.54 -26.76 -0.31
N ASP A 36 -16.32 -26.84 -0.85
CA ASP A 36 -15.43 -27.98 -0.68
C ASP A 36 -14.69 -27.83 0.67
N ALA A 37 -14.94 -28.71 1.61
CA ALA A 37 -14.41 -28.61 2.97
C ALA A 37 -12.89 -28.86 3.05
N GLU A 38 -12.29 -29.57 2.08
CA GLU A 38 -10.84 -29.76 2.03
C GLU A 38 -10.17 -28.46 1.57
N PHE A 39 -10.82 -27.73 0.66
CA PHE A 39 -10.33 -26.44 0.22
C PHE A 39 -10.50 -25.36 1.31
N ASP A 40 -11.62 -25.39 2.06
CA ASP A 40 -11.81 -24.47 3.20
C ASP A 40 -10.70 -24.67 4.25
N ALA A 41 -10.36 -25.93 4.59
CA ALA A 41 -9.28 -26.24 5.53
C ALA A 41 -7.91 -25.74 5.01
N PHE A 42 -7.63 -25.92 3.72
CA PHE A 42 -6.41 -25.38 3.10
C PHE A 42 -6.32 -23.85 3.24
N LEU A 43 -7.43 -23.13 3.02
CA LEU A 43 -7.45 -21.66 3.14
C LEU A 43 -7.25 -21.20 4.59
N GLU A 44 -7.81 -21.97 5.56
CA GLU A 44 -7.66 -21.70 6.99
C GLU A 44 -6.20 -21.95 7.45
N ASP A 45 -5.59 -23.06 7.01
CA ASP A 45 -4.20 -23.37 7.30
C ASP A 45 -3.27 -22.28 6.73
N LEU A 46 -3.47 -21.88 5.47
CA LEU A 46 -2.69 -20.84 4.81
C LEU A 46 -2.81 -19.48 5.52
N PHE A 47 -4.02 -19.10 5.92
CA PHE A 47 -4.24 -17.88 6.69
C PHE A 47 -3.53 -17.91 8.04
N THR A 48 -3.69 -19.02 8.78
CA THR A 48 -3.09 -19.18 10.11
C THR A 48 -1.56 -19.10 10.05
N GLU A 49 -0.94 -19.82 9.11
CA GLU A 49 0.51 -19.79 8.89
C GLU A 49 0.99 -18.37 8.61
N GLU A 50 0.27 -17.65 7.75
CA GLU A 50 0.64 -16.31 7.36
C GLU A 50 0.56 -15.31 8.52
N VAL A 51 -0.56 -15.25 9.24
CA VAL A 51 -0.74 -14.24 10.29
C VAL A 51 0.09 -14.52 11.53
N THR A 52 0.42 -15.79 11.81
CA THR A 52 1.25 -16.14 12.97
C THR A 52 2.76 -16.03 12.71
N SER A 53 3.18 -15.79 11.47
CA SER A 53 4.58 -15.64 11.12
C SER A 53 5.25 -14.43 11.79
N ASN A 54 4.47 -13.43 12.17
CA ASN A 54 4.92 -12.19 12.80
C ASN A 54 3.82 -11.63 13.70
N THR A 55 4.15 -11.27 14.94
CA THR A 55 3.18 -10.75 15.91
C THR A 55 2.53 -9.43 15.47
N LEU A 56 3.26 -8.56 14.72
CA LEU A 56 2.64 -7.34 14.19
C LEU A 56 1.57 -7.68 13.14
N ASN A 57 1.83 -8.66 12.27
CA ASN A 57 0.82 -9.13 11.31
C ASN A 57 -0.42 -9.65 12.03
N LEU A 58 -0.22 -10.52 13.03
CA LEU A 58 -1.31 -11.08 13.81
C LEU A 58 -2.14 -9.97 14.46
N HIS A 59 -1.48 -9.04 15.13
CA HIS A 59 -2.13 -7.95 15.87
C HIS A 59 -2.90 -6.97 14.97
N PHE A 60 -2.33 -6.61 13.79
CA PHE A 60 -3.01 -5.72 12.85
C PHE A 60 -4.09 -6.43 12.01
N THR A 61 -4.10 -7.78 11.98
CA THR A 61 -5.11 -8.55 11.25
C THR A 61 -6.27 -8.99 12.15
N LEU A 62 -5.99 -9.39 13.39
CA LEU A 62 -6.97 -9.95 14.32
C LEU A 62 -6.93 -9.24 15.68
N LYS A 63 -8.11 -8.84 16.14
CA LYS A 63 -8.32 -8.35 17.52
C LYS A 63 -8.54 -9.47 18.52
N ASP A 64 -9.14 -10.57 18.08
CA ASP A 64 -9.43 -11.78 18.86
C ASP A 64 -8.87 -13.04 18.17
N PRO A 65 -7.53 -13.28 18.23
CA PRO A 65 -6.92 -14.46 17.62
C PRO A 65 -7.49 -15.79 18.13
N GLU A 66 -7.89 -15.88 19.43
CA GLU A 66 -8.51 -17.10 19.99
C GLU A 66 -9.80 -17.49 19.25
N GLY A 67 -10.57 -16.50 18.76
CA GLY A 67 -11.77 -16.72 17.94
C GLY A 67 -11.48 -17.44 16.63
N TYR A 68 -10.24 -17.38 16.15
CA TYR A 68 -9.71 -18.08 14.96
C TYR A 68 -8.91 -19.34 15.30
N GLY A 69 -8.93 -19.78 16.57
CA GLY A 69 -8.21 -20.98 17.00
C GLY A 69 -6.69 -20.78 17.16
N ILE A 70 -6.23 -19.54 17.14
CA ILE A 70 -4.82 -19.17 17.35
C ILE A 70 -4.62 -18.98 18.85
N GLU A 71 -3.91 -19.91 19.50
CA GLU A 71 -3.59 -19.85 20.92
C GLU A 71 -2.29 -19.06 21.10
N ASP A 72 -2.29 -18.02 21.88
CA ASP A 72 -1.21 -17.17 22.42
C ASP A 72 0.24 -17.54 21.92
N PRO A 73 0.65 -17.12 20.72
CA PRO A 73 1.98 -17.40 20.22
C PRO A 73 3.01 -16.52 20.93
N GLU A 74 4.22 -17.03 21.15
CA GLU A 74 5.33 -16.21 21.67
C GLU A 74 5.60 -15.02 20.73
N PRO A 75 5.75 -13.79 21.26
CA PRO A 75 6.00 -12.61 20.44
C PRO A 75 7.23 -12.74 19.54
N THR A 76 7.06 -12.46 18.23
CA THR A 76 8.12 -12.58 17.23
C THR A 76 8.02 -11.49 16.15
N LEU A 77 9.16 -11.12 15.57
CA LEU A 77 9.27 -10.28 14.36
C LEU A 77 9.70 -11.09 13.13
N GLY A 78 9.49 -12.41 13.15
CA GLY A 78 9.91 -13.35 12.13
C GLY A 78 11.11 -14.20 12.58
N ASP A 79 11.64 -15.03 11.67
CA ASP A 79 12.83 -15.84 11.94
C ASP A 79 14.11 -14.98 11.79
N LEU A 80 14.51 -14.30 12.87
CA LEU A 80 15.69 -13.44 12.90
C LEU A 80 17.01 -14.21 13.02
N ASP A 81 16.96 -15.52 13.29
CA ASP A 81 18.14 -16.37 13.45
C ASP A 81 18.64 -16.91 12.11
N ASP A 82 17.76 -17.05 11.11
CA ASP A 82 18.17 -17.49 9.77
C ASP A 82 18.79 -16.32 9.00
N ARG A 83 20.12 -16.33 8.91
CA ARG A 83 20.93 -15.35 8.18
C ARG A 83 21.57 -15.96 6.92
N ASP A 84 21.10 -17.11 6.45
CA ASP A 84 21.60 -17.72 5.19
C ASP A 84 20.88 -17.14 3.97
N PHE A 85 20.98 -15.83 3.80
CA PHE A 85 20.38 -15.08 2.68
C PHE A 85 20.77 -15.60 1.28
N ALA A 86 21.82 -16.44 1.20
CA ALA A 86 22.24 -17.06 -0.06
C ALA A 86 21.47 -18.33 -0.40
N ASN A 87 20.73 -18.90 0.55
CA ASN A 87 20.06 -20.19 0.41
C ASN A 87 18.56 -20.08 0.70
N MET A 88 17.93 -19.13 0.02
CA MET A 88 16.47 -18.95 0.08
C MET A 88 15.72 -20.03 -0.75
N ASP A 89 16.42 -21.11 -1.17
CA ASP A 89 15.83 -22.18 -1.99
C ASP A 89 14.70 -22.92 -1.24
N SER A 90 14.75 -23.05 0.10
CA SER A 90 13.70 -23.74 0.85
C SER A 90 12.37 -23.00 0.77
N ASP A 91 12.39 -21.71 0.85
CA ASP A 91 11.19 -20.90 0.92
C ASP A 91 10.45 -20.88 -0.42
N TRP A 92 11.22 -20.80 -1.56
CA TRP A 92 10.63 -21.01 -2.86
C TRP A 92 10.09 -22.44 -3.04
N ASP A 93 10.70 -23.47 -2.45
CA ASP A 93 10.18 -24.84 -2.47
C ASP A 93 8.83 -24.90 -1.72
N ASP A 94 8.68 -24.18 -0.62
CA ASP A 94 7.45 -24.13 0.17
C ASP A 94 6.34 -23.39 -0.58
N LEU A 95 6.62 -22.22 -1.17
CA LEU A 95 5.64 -21.51 -1.99
C LEU A 95 5.21 -22.33 -3.22
N ASP A 96 6.15 -22.98 -3.94
CA ASP A 96 5.77 -23.86 -5.04
C ASP A 96 4.98 -25.06 -4.53
N GLY A 97 5.34 -25.63 -3.37
CA GLY A 97 4.58 -26.70 -2.73
C GLY A 97 3.14 -26.29 -2.50
N THR A 98 2.90 -25.12 -1.89
CA THR A 98 1.58 -24.53 -1.67
C THR A 98 0.85 -24.25 -2.97
N PHE A 99 1.54 -23.74 -3.99
CA PHE A 99 0.97 -23.51 -5.32
C PHE A 99 0.59 -24.83 -6.02
N GLN A 100 1.39 -25.91 -5.89
CA GLN A 100 1.02 -27.23 -6.43
C GLN A 100 -0.18 -27.82 -5.68
N GLU A 101 -0.28 -27.61 -4.37
CA GLU A 101 -1.44 -28.00 -3.59
C GLU A 101 -2.70 -27.26 -4.06
N LEU A 102 -2.65 -25.93 -4.18
CA LEU A 102 -3.73 -25.13 -4.76
C LEU A 102 -4.17 -25.70 -6.12
N LYS A 103 -3.25 -25.99 -7.01
CA LYS A 103 -3.53 -26.58 -8.35
C LYS A 103 -4.10 -28.00 -8.30
N SER A 104 -3.95 -28.71 -7.20
CA SER A 104 -4.49 -30.06 -7.04
C SER A 104 -6.02 -30.09 -6.84
N TYR A 105 -6.62 -29.01 -6.39
CA TYR A 105 -8.04 -28.88 -6.20
C TYR A 105 -8.80 -28.85 -7.52
N ASN A 106 -9.97 -29.47 -7.54
CA ASN A 106 -10.81 -29.47 -8.73
C ASN A 106 -11.68 -28.20 -8.78
N TYR A 107 -11.21 -27.17 -9.47
CA TYR A 107 -11.86 -25.88 -9.64
C TYR A 107 -13.38 -25.96 -9.89
N LYS A 108 -13.84 -26.95 -10.70
CA LYS A 108 -15.28 -27.12 -11.02
C LYS A 108 -16.12 -27.63 -9.86
N LYS A 109 -15.50 -28.12 -8.79
CA LYS A 109 -16.20 -28.56 -7.58
C LYS A 109 -16.25 -27.44 -6.52
N LEU A 110 -15.48 -26.40 -6.69
CA LEU A 110 -15.48 -25.23 -5.83
C LEU A 110 -16.76 -24.42 -6.06
N ASP A 111 -17.31 -23.85 -5.00
CA ASP A 111 -18.40 -22.88 -5.13
C ASP A 111 -17.89 -21.52 -5.65
N ALA A 112 -18.76 -20.54 -5.86
CA ALA A 112 -18.37 -19.28 -6.47
C ALA A 112 -17.41 -18.45 -5.61
N LYS A 113 -17.55 -18.47 -4.27
CA LYS A 113 -16.65 -17.79 -3.33
C LYS A 113 -15.28 -18.45 -3.31
N GLN A 114 -15.25 -19.79 -3.29
CA GLN A 114 -14.02 -20.57 -3.39
C GLN A 114 -13.32 -20.42 -4.73
N GLN A 115 -14.05 -20.37 -5.86
CA GLN A 115 -13.47 -20.15 -7.19
C GLN A 115 -12.80 -18.78 -7.29
N LEU A 116 -13.43 -17.73 -6.76
CA LEU A 116 -12.83 -16.41 -6.73
C LEU A 116 -11.54 -16.39 -5.89
N THR A 117 -11.57 -17.01 -4.70
CA THR A 117 -10.37 -17.08 -3.83
C THR A 117 -9.27 -17.92 -4.47
N TYR A 118 -9.63 -19.01 -5.16
CA TYR A 118 -8.68 -19.81 -5.95
C TYR A 118 -8.03 -18.98 -7.06
N ASP A 119 -8.81 -18.23 -7.84
CA ASP A 119 -8.30 -17.41 -8.95
C ASP A 119 -7.32 -16.34 -8.41
N VAL A 120 -7.66 -15.68 -7.30
CA VAL A 120 -6.79 -14.67 -6.66
C VAL A 120 -5.49 -15.29 -6.15
N LEU A 121 -5.56 -16.39 -5.41
CA LEU A 121 -4.37 -17.09 -4.91
C LEU A 121 -3.49 -17.61 -6.05
N TYR A 122 -4.13 -18.13 -7.11
CA TYR A 122 -3.41 -18.65 -8.28
C TYR A 122 -2.56 -17.57 -8.94
N HIS A 123 -3.16 -16.41 -9.26
CA HIS A 123 -2.43 -15.32 -9.90
C HIS A 123 -1.38 -14.72 -8.97
N TYR A 124 -1.69 -14.57 -7.68
CA TYR A 124 -0.74 -14.07 -6.70
C TYR A 124 0.51 -14.95 -6.60
N MET A 125 0.33 -16.27 -6.38
CA MET A 125 1.45 -17.21 -6.26
C MET A 125 2.21 -17.38 -7.58
N GLU A 126 1.52 -17.40 -8.73
CA GLU A 126 2.17 -17.45 -10.06
C GLU A 126 3.06 -16.23 -10.27
N GLN A 127 2.60 -15.04 -9.87
CA GLN A 127 3.36 -13.81 -9.99
C GLN A 127 4.57 -13.80 -9.06
N GLU A 128 4.42 -14.20 -7.79
CA GLU A 128 5.53 -14.34 -6.86
C GLU A 128 6.60 -15.30 -7.41
N LEU A 129 6.21 -16.48 -7.88
CA LEU A 129 7.12 -17.48 -8.44
C LEU A 129 7.81 -17.03 -9.74
N SER A 130 7.31 -15.99 -10.41
CA SER A 130 7.89 -15.50 -11.67
C SER A 130 9.31 -14.94 -11.54
N VAL A 131 9.67 -14.47 -10.34
CA VAL A 131 10.99 -13.87 -10.06
C VAL A 131 11.95 -14.78 -9.31
N ARG A 132 11.59 -16.03 -9.15
CA ARG A 132 12.40 -17.03 -8.48
C ARG A 132 13.86 -17.09 -8.94
N ASP A 133 14.08 -17.09 -10.23
CA ASP A 133 15.42 -17.15 -10.82
C ASP A 133 16.07 -15.77 -10.96
N CYS A 134 15.39 -14.72 -10.46
CA CYS A 134 15.90 -13.36 -10.50
C CYS A 134 17.03 -13.20 -9.48
N LYS A 135 18.14 -12.64 -9.92
CA LYS A 135 19.30 -12.40 -9.07
C LYS A 135 19.29 -11.02 -8.41
N TYR A 136 18.41 -10.14 -8.88
CA TYR A 136 18.28 -8.82 -8.27
C TYR A 136 17.48 -8.93 -6.98
N GLU A 137 17.96 -8.27 -5.94
CA GLU A 137 17.32 -8.17 -4.65
C GLU A 137 17.17 -6.70 -4.28
N GLY A 138 15.95 -6.28 -3.93
CA GLY A 138 15.63 -4.90 -3.57
C GLY A 138 16.11 -4.54 -2.16
N THR A 139 16.38 -3.24 -1.91
CA THR A 139 16.65 -2.74 -0.56
C THR A 139 15.39 -2.74 0.29
N ILE A 140 15.58 -2.84 1.60
CA ILE A 140 14.54 -2.65 2.61
C ILE A 140 14.68 -1.29 3.34
N PHE A 141 15.66 -0.48 2.94
CA PHE A 141 15.95 0.85 3.49
C PHE A 141 15.59 1.95 2.48
N GLY A 142 14.30 2.07 2.12
CA GLY A 142 13.82 3.13 1.23
C GLY A 142 13.45 4.40 1.98
N GLN A 143 13.33 5.51 1.25
CA GLN A 143 12.94 6.81 1.85
C GLN A 143 11.51 6.82 2.39
N VAL A 144 10.58 6.13 1.75
CA VAL A 144 9.15 6.14 2.10
C VAL A 144 8.76 4.84 2.82
N THR A 145 9.25 3.72 2.32
CA THR A 145 8.83 2.39 2.79
C THR A 145 9.89 1.67 3.61
N GLY A 146 10.98 2.35 3.94
CA GLY A 146 12.11 1.77 4.64
C GLY A 146 11.82 1.36 6.10
N VAL A 147 12.45 0.26 6.53
CA VAL A 147 12.25 -0.32 7.87
C VAL A 147 12.65 0.65 8.98
N GLN A 148 13.62 1.54 8.73
CA GLN A 148 14.08 2.54 9.69
C GLN A 148 12.98 3.54 10.09
N SER A 149 12.01 3.79 9.23
CA SER A 149 10.90 4.71 9.48
C SER A 149 9.60 3.97 9.79
N ASN A 150 9.31 2.87 9.08
CA ASN A 150 8.03 2.17 9.20
C ASN A 150 7.94 1.30 10.45
N MET A 151 9.02 0.68 10.92
CA MET A 151 8.95 -0.14 12.13
C MET A 151 8.54 0.69 13.36
N PRO A 152 9.19 1.82 13.70
CA PRO A 152 8.75 2.62 14.84
C PRO A 152 7.38 3.26 14.63
N LEU A 153 6.98 3.57 13.39
CA LEU A 153 5.62 4.03 13.10
C LEU A 153 4.58 2.95 13.43
N ASN A 154 4.79 1.71 12.97
CA ASN A 154 3.89 0.59 13.30
C ASN A 154 3.81 0.36 14.81
N MET A 155 4.93 0.42 15.53
CA MET A 155 4.93 0.34 16.99
C MET A 155 4.13 1.50 17.62
N SER A 156 4.11 2.69 17.03
CA SER A 156 3.32 3.83 17.53
C SER A 156 1.81 3.67 17.29
N LEU A 157 1.42 2.86 16.30
CA LEU A 157 0.03 2.57 15.93
C LEU A 157 -0.51 1.27 16.56
N TYR A 158 0.32 0.52 17.28
CA TYR A 158 -0.06 -0.74 17.92
C TYR A 158 -1.10 -0.48 19.03
N GLU A 159 -2.33 -0.94 18.84
CA GLU A 159 -3.43 -0.73 19.79
C GLU A 159 -3.37 -1.70 20.97
N PHE A 160 -3.97 -1.35 22.13
CA PHE A 160 -3.99 -2.19 23.33
C PHE A 160 -5.42 -2.58 23.68
N TYR A 161 -5.88 -3.71 23.22
CA TYR A 161 -7.22 -4.26 23.51
C TYR A 161 -7.26 -5.00 24.84
N SER A 162 -6.12 -5.56 25.26
CA SER A 162 -5.94 -6.34 26.46
C SER A 162 -4.64 -5.99 27.18
N LYS A 163 -4.40 -6.64 28.33
CA LYS A 163 -3.12 -6.53 29.05
C LYS A 163 -2.00 -7.30 28.36
N GLU A 164 -2.35 -8.35 27.66
CA GLU A 164 -1.46 -9.19 26.87
C GLU A 164 -0.84 -8.38 25.73
N ASP A 165 -1.65 -7.60 24.99
CA ASP A 165 -1.13 -6.72 23.93
C ASP A 165 -0.07 -5.73 24.44
N VAL A 166 -0.21 -5.26 25.69
CA VAL A 166 0.81 -4.38 26.30
C VAL A 166 2.09 -5.16 26.61
N ASP A 167 1.97 -6.39 27.08
CA ASP A 167 3.13 -7.24 27.37
C ASP A 167 3.81 -7.69 26.07
N ASP A 168 3.06 -8.04 25.01
CA ASP A 168 3.58 -8.38 23.69
C ASP A 168 4.29 -7.21 23.03
N TYR A 169 3.67 -6.02 23.02
CA TYR A 169 4.32 -4.80 22.55
C TYR A 169 5.69 -4.61 23.19
N LEU A 170 5.78 -4.77 24.52
CA LEU A 170 7.05 -4.61 25.24
C LEU A 170 8.05 -5.72 24.92
N ALA A 171 7.58 -6.93 24.64
CA ALA A 171 8.45 -8.01 24.16
C ALA A 171 8.99 -7.71 22.75
N LEU A 172 8.14 -7.21 21.84
CA LEU A 172 8.56 -6.77 20.51
C LEU A 172 9.58 -5.64 20.56
N MET A 173 9.41 -4.67 21.50
CA MET A 173 10.41 -3.60 21.70
C MET A 173 11.80 -4.10 22.07
N GLU A 174 11.88 -5.22 22.78
CA GLU A 174 13.18 -5.85 23.12
C GLU A 174 13.78 -6.63 21.93
N LEU A 175 12.97 -7.04 20.95
CA LEU A 175 13.43 -7.71 19.72
C LEU A 175 13.91 -6.74 18.63
N LEU A 176 13.68 -5.43 18.76
CA LEU A 176 14.04 -4.47 17.73
C LEU A 176 15.55 -4.35 17.47
N ASP A 177 16.40 -4.65 18.47
CA ASP A 177 17.85 -4.68 18.28
C ASP A 177 18.25 -5.81 17.30
N ASP A 178 17.79 -7.02 17.57
CA ASP A 178 18.02 -8.19 16.69
C ASP A 178 17.39 -8.00 15.30
N TYR A 179 16.20 -7.38 15.22
CA TYR A 179 15.52 -7.09 13.96
C TYR A 179 16.31 -6.12 13.09
N PHE A 180 16.78 -5.00 13.63
CA PHE A 180 17.57 -4.04 12.86
C PHE A 180 18.95 -4.58 12.52
N GLU A 181 19.54 -5.42 13.37
CA GLU A 181 20.78 -6.14 13.03
C GLU A 181 20.55 -7.08 11.84
N TYR A 182 19.43 -7.83 11.83
CA TYR A 182 19.03 -8.68 10.70
C TYR A 182 18.90 -7.87 9.40
N CYS A 183 18.20 -6.74 9.45
CA CYS A 183 18.01 -5.86 8.30
C CYS A 183 19.35 -5.35 7.73
N VAL A 184 20.28 -4.97 8.59
CA VAL A 184 21.61 -4.52 8.20
C VAL A 184 22.45 -5.67 7.63
N ASP A 185 22.34 -6.87 8.18
CA ASP A 185 23.05 -8.04 7.66
C ASP A 185 22.55 -8.44 6.27
N TYR A 186 21.25 -8.31 6.02
CA TYR A 186 20.67 -8.46 4.67
C TYR A 186 21.27 -7.41 3.70
N GLU A 187 21.36 -6.14 4.10
CA GLU A 187 21.95 -5.12 3.21
C GLU A 187 23.46 -5.33 2.98
N LYS A 188 24.20 -5.87 3.97
CA LYS A 188 25.60 -6.32 3.79
C LYS A 188 25.69 -7.44 2.74
N TYR A 189 24.79 -8.43 2.84
CA TYR A 189 24.71 -9.52 1.86
C TYR A 189 24.41 -8.97 0.45
N ARG A 190 23.45 -8.06 0.29
CA ARG A 190 23.17 -7.39 -0.99
C ARG A 190 24.40 -6.66 -1.53
N THR A 191 25.07 -5.90 -0.67
CA THR A 191 26.27 -5.14 -1.02
C THR A 191 27.39 -6.06 -1.51
N ASP A 192 27.63 -7.18 -0.84
CA ASP A 192 28.65 -8.17 -1.22
C ASP A 192 28.33 -8.87 -2.55
N ASN A 193 27.04 -9.00 -2.89
CA ASN A 193 26.57 -9.54 -4.16
C ASN A 193 26.46 -8.47 -5.28
N GLY A 194 26.70 -7.21 -4.97
CA GLY A 194 26.76 -6.13 -5.95
C GLY A 194 25.43 -5.41 -6.19
N TYR A 195 24.47 -5.56 -5.27
CA TYR A 195 23.16 -4.92 -5.26
C TYR A 195 23.02 -3.88 -4.14
N GLY A 196 24.11 -3.52 -3.46
CA GLY A 196 24.10 -2.59 -2.33
C GLY A 196 23.59 -1.20 -2.70
N MET A 197 23.08 -0.51 -1.70
CA MET A 197 22.58 0.86 -1.80
C MET A 197 23.64 1.81 -2.35
N SER A 198 23.19 2.88 -3.00
CA SER A 198 24.04 4.02 -3.33
C SER A 198 24.50 4.76 -2.06
N ASP A 199 25.59 5.54 -2.16
CA ASP A 199 26.01 6.36 -1.02
C ASP A 199 24.93 7.41 -0.65
N GLY A 200 24.13 7.90 -1.63
CA GLY A 200 23.00 8.81 -1.40
C GLY A 200 21.89 8.13 -0.61
N ALA A 201 21.42 6.96 -1.05
CA ALA A 201 20.40 6.19 -0.34
C ALA A 201 20.80 5.82 1.10
N ILE A 202 22.10 5.55 1.32
CA ILE A 202 22.61 5.36 2.69
C ILE A 202 22.55 6.67 3.48
N ASP A 203 22.89 7.81 2.88
CA ASP A 203 22.81 9.10 3.53
C ASP A 203 21.36 9.43 3.96
N ASP A 204 20.39 9.18 3.09
CA ASP A 204 18.96 9.42 3.36
C ASP A 204 18.43 8.51 4.49
N ALA A 205 18.72 7.21 4.45
CA ALA A 205 18.36 6.30 5.53
C ALA A 205 19.01 6.68 6.87
N VAL A 206 20.28 7.08 6.84
CA VAL A 206 21.03 7.54 8.03
C VAL A 206 20.47 8.87 8.54
N GLU A 207 20.03 9.79 7.67
CA GLU A 207 19.40 11.05 8.08
C GLU A 207 18.10 10.77 8.84
N GLN A 208 17.23 9.89 8.33
CA GLN A 208 15.99 9.48 9.00
C GLN A 208 16.27 8.80 10.36
N CYS A 209 17.29 7.94 10.44
CA CYS A 209 17.71 7.37 11.71
C CYS A 209 18.17 8.45 12.70
N ASN A 210 18.91 9.45 12.25
CA ASN A 210 19.34 10.57 13.10
C ASN A 210 18.17 11.45 13.56
N GLU A 211 17.15 11.66 12.70
CA GLU A 211 15.93 12.37 13.08
C GLU A 211 15.20 11.63 14.21
N PHE A 212 15.06 10.31 14.09
CA PHE A 212 14.49 9.48 15.15
C PHE A 212 15.26 9.63 16.49
N LEU A 213 16.57 9.78 16.44
CA LEU A 213 17.43 9.95 17.62
C LEU A 213 17.46 11.38 18.21
N THR A 214 16.87 12.37 17.53
CA THR A 214 16.94 13.79 17.94
C THR A 214 16.29 14.02 19.30
N HIS A 215 15.20 13.31 19.61
CA HIS A 215 14.39 13.48 20.82
C HIS A 215 14.45 12.23 21.73
N ARG A 216 15.63 11.80 22.16
CA ARG A 216 15.83 10.52 22.89
C ARG A 216 14.93 10.36 24.12
N GLU A 217 14.89 11.38 25.01
CA GLU A 217 14.12 11.32 26.25
C GLU A 217 12.62 11.56 26.06
N ASP A 218 12.24 12.25 24.99
CA ASP A 218 10.90 12.58 24.57
C ASP A 218 10.57 11.93 23.21
N ASN A 219 11.17 10.75 22.93
CA ASN A 219 10.93 10.01 21.70
C ASN A 219 9.43 9.68 21.56
N TYR A 220 8.91 9.74 20.33
CA TYR A 220 7.49 9.50 20.10
C TYR A 220 7.02 8.09 20.51
N LEU A 221 7.91 7.08 20.52
CA LEU A 221 7.58 5.76 21.06
C LEU A 221 7.35 5.78 22.58
N ILE A 222 7.90 6.79 23.30
CA ILE A 222 7.60 7.00 24.71
C ILE A 222 6.28 7.76 24.84
N THR A 223 6.13 8.88 24.13
CA THR A 223 4.97 9.77 24.30
C THR A 223 3.68 9.16 23.80
N THR A 224 3.67 8.49 22.63
CA THR A 224 2.49 7.81 22.10
C THR A 224 2.08 6.61 22.95
N PHE A 225 3.05 5.82 23.44
CA PHE A 225 2.79 4.74 24.39
C PHE A 225 2.16 5.26 25.69
N ASP A 226 2.76 6.29 26.27
CA ASP A 226 2.27 6.89 27.51
C ASP A 226 0.82 7.38 27.37
N ASN A 227 0.49 8.01 26.25
CA ASN A 227 -0.86 8.48 25.95
C ASN A 227 -1.85 7.29 25.84
N ARG A 228 -1.51 6.25 25.07
CA ARG A 228 -2.34 5.05 24.92
C ARG A 228 -2.56 4.34 26.27
N ILE A 229 -1.50 4.15 27.07
CA ILE A 229 -1.60 3.54 28.42
C ILE A 229 -2.51 4.35 29.35
N ASP A 230 -2.49 5.68 29.28
CA ASP A 230 -3.37 6.53 30.12
C ASP A 230 -4.86 6.36 29.81
N GLU A 231 -5.20 6.01 28.59
CA GLU A 231 -6.59 5.79 28.13
C GLU A 231 -7.15 4.43 28.57
N LEU A 232 -6.32 3.45 29.01
CA LEU A 232 -6.76 2.10 29.32
C LEU A 232 -7.46 2.01 30.68
N ASP A 233 -8.74 1.66 30.67
CA ASP A 233 -9.56 1.51 31.88
C ASP A 233 -9.33 0.17 32.62
N PHE A 234 -8.75 -0.83 31.96
CA PHE A 234 -8.49 -2.14 32.55
C PHE A 234 -7.17 -2.23 33.33
N LEU A 235 -6.35 -1.16 33.32
CA LEU A 235 -5.11 -1.06 34.09
C LEU A 235 -5.29 -0.19 35.33
N THR A 236 -4.66 -0.60 36.44
CA THR A 236 -4.52 0.24 37.62
C THR A 236 -3.43 1.30 37.43
N GLU A 237 -3.49 2.42 38.15
CA GLU A 237 -2.46 3.47 38.09
C GLU A 237 -1.04 2.96 38.38
N THR A 238 -0.90 1.93 39.22
CA THR A 238 0.40 1.31 39.52
C THR A 238 0.91 0.52 38.30
N GLU A 239 0.04 -0.19 37.60
CA GLU A 239 0.38 -0.92 36.38
C GLU A 239 0.72 0.06 35.25
N LYS A 240 -0.10 1.10 35.04
CA LYS A 240 0.19 2.16 34.07
C LYS A 240 1.58 2.74 34.28
N SER A 241 1.93 3.14 35.51
CA SER A 241 3.28 3.63 35.82
C SER A 241 4.37 2.62 35.53
N SER A 242 4.13 1.35 35.87
CA SER A 242 5.11 0.27 35.61
C SER A 242 5.33 0.02 34.12
N TYR A 243 4.27 0.02 33.33
CA TYR A 243 4.35 -0.17 31.88
C TYR A 243 5.08 1.00 31.20
N LYS A 244 4.78 2.23 31.57
CA LYS A 244 5.48 3.43 31.07
C LYS A 244 6.97 3.40 31.39
N ASP A 245 7.33 3.03 32.64
CA ASP A 245 8.73 2.90 33.02
C ASP A 245 9.45 1.79 32.22
N ARG A 246 8.76 0.65 31.95
CA ARG A 246 9.31 -0.44 31.12
C ARG A 246 9.52 0.03 29.68
N ASN A 247 8.49 0.62 29.05
CA ASN A 247 8.59 1.11 27.67
C ASN A 247 9.72 2.14 27.52
N LYS A 248 9.75 3.16 28.40
CA LYS A 248 10.83 4.15 28.38
C LYS A 248 12.20 3.50 28.50
N ASN A 249 12.32 2.47 29.33
CA ASN A 249 13.58 1.74 29.49
C ASN A 249 13.96 0.96 28.23
N SER A 250 13.01 0.28 27.55
CA SER A 250 13.24 -0.42 26.28
C SER A 250 13.64 0.56 25.17
N VAL A 251 12.93 1.70 25.05
CA VAL A 251 13.32 2.73 24.07
C VAL A 251 14.73 3.23 24.29
N LEU A 252 15.10 3.57 25.54
CA LEU A 252 16.40 4.19 25.83
C LEU A 252 17.58 3.20 25.81
N ASN A 253 17.36 1.91 26.11
CA ASN A 253 18.45 0.96 26.28
C ASN A 253 18.48 -0.17 25.24
N THR A 254 17.43 -0.33 24.43
CA THR A 254 17.35 -1.30 23.32
C THR A 254 17.22 -0.56 21.99
N VAL A 255 16.13 0.19 21.78
CA VAL A 255 15.81 0.78 20.47
C VAL A 255 16.81 1.88 20.06
N ILE A 256 17.12 2.83 20.94
CA ILE A 256 18.08 3.90 20.64
C ILE A 256 19.47 3.36 20.32
N PRO A 257 20.06 2.42 21.09
CA PRO A 257 21.31 1.78 20.72
C PRO A 257 21.24 1.00 19.39
N ALA A 258 20.11 0.35 19.07
CA ALA A 258 19.92 -0.33 17.80
C ALA A 258 20.01 0.65 16.61
N TYR A 259 19.38 1.82 16.71
CA TYR A 259 19.52 2.88 15.72
C TYR A 259 20.96 3.42 15.60
N GLU A 260 21.65 3.59 16.72
CA GLU A 260 23.07 4.00 16.71
C GLU A 260 23.94 2.98 15.97
N ASN A 261 23.71 1.68 16.23
CA ASN A 261 24.39 0.60 15.52
C ASN A 261 24.05 0.59 14.03
N MET A 262 22.77 0.71 13.67
CA MET A 262 22.31 0.75 12.27
C MET A 262 22.97 1.90 11.50
N ILE A 263 23.05 3.10 12.08
CA ILE A 263 23.76 4.25 11.50
C ILE A 263 25.23 3.92 11.23
N ASP A 264 25.93 3.34 12.22
CA ASP A 264 27.36 3.03 12.08
C ASP A 264 27.59 1.96 11.01
N GLU A 265 26.77 0.93 10.98
CA GLU A 265 26.87 -0.18 10.04
C GLU A 265 26.51 0.25 8.59
N LEU A 266 25.42 1.00 8.39
CA LEU A 266 25.04 1.55 7.07
C LEU A 266 26.13 2.49 6.54
N ASN A 267 26.66 3.40 7.38
CA ASN A 267 27.81 4.23 6.99
C ASN A 267 29.04 3.39 6.61
N GLY A 268 29.21 2.22 7.25
CA GLY A 268 30.25 1.25 6.90
C GLY A 268 30.12 0.64 5.51
N LEU A 269 28.95 0.72 4.87
CA LEU A 269 28.70 0.21 3.52
C LEU A 269 29.02 1.22 2.42
N LYS A 270 29.15 2.51 2.73
CA LYS A 270 29.49 3.55 1.76
C LYS A 270 30.73 3.22 0.94
N GLY A 271 30.63 3.45 -0.35
CA GLY A 271 31.69 3.14 -1.31
C GLY A 271 31.88 1.64 -1.62
N LYS A 272 31.05 0.76 -1.06
CA LYS A 272 31.10 -0.69 -1.32
C LYS A 272 30.03 -1.14 -2.32
N GLY A 273 28.89 -0.48 -2.35
CA GLY A 273 27.84 -0.71 -3.35
C GLY A 273 28.31 -0.39 -4.75
N LYS A 274 27.74 -1.05 -5.75
CA LYS A 274 27.89 -0.66 -7.14
C LYS A 274 26.69 0.24 -7.48
N ASP A 275 26.88 1.52 -7.36
CA ASP A 275 25.88 2.44 -7.85
C ASP A 275 25.80 2.38 -9.38
N LEU A 276 24.90 1.55 -9.88
CA LEU A 276 24.61 1.41 -11.31
C LEU A 276 23.38 2.22 -11.73
N GLY A 277 22.76 2.94 -10.80
CA GLY A 277 21.53 3.68 -11.01
C GLY A 277 20.31 2.76 -11.10
N GLY A 278 19.39 3.03 -12.03
CA GLY A 278 18.14 2.29 -12.17
C GLY A 278 18.29 0.76 -12.23
N ILE A 279 17.29 0.05 -11.73
CA ILE A 279 17.27 -1.42 -11.58
C ILE A 279 17.68 -2.18 -12.86
N CYS A 280 17.30 -1.68 -14.03
CA CYS A 280 17.62 -2.30 -15.33
C CYS A 280 19.13 -2.45 -15.62
N ASN A 281 19.98 -1.76 -14.88
CA ASN A 281 21.43 -1.82 -15.04
C ASN A 281 22.07 -2.98 -14.24
N TYR A 282 21.30 -3.67 -13.43
CA TYR A 282 21.71 -4.86 -12.67
C TYR A 282 21.34 -6.15 -13.42
N GLU A 283 22.06 -7.24 -13.14
CA GLU A 283 21.73 -8.57 -13.71
C GLU A 283 20.37 -9.04 -13.18
N GLY A 284 19.41 -9.30 -14.07
CA GLY A 284 18.03 -9.67 -13.71
C GLY A 284 17.15 -8.50 -13.32
N GLY A 285 17.69 -7.26 -13.26
CA GLY A 285 16.95 -6.11 -12.74
C GLY A 285 15.76 -5.69 -13.61
N LYS A 286 15.86 -5.90 -14.92
CA LYS A 286 14.77 -5.55 -15.84
C LYS A 286 13.54 -6.44 -15.65
N GLU A 287 13.75 -7.73 -15.55
CA GLU A 287 12.73 -8.73 -15.27
C GLU A 287 12.14 -8.53 -13.88
N TYR A 288 12.98 -8.16 -12.90
CA TYR A 288 12.54 -7.83 -11.56
C TYR A 288 11.67 -6.55 -11.53
N TYR A 289 12.02 -5.53 -12.32
CA TYR A 289 11.20 -4.31 -12.40
C TYR A 289 9.85 -4.57 -13.09
N GLU A 290 9.80 -5.43 -14.12
CA GLU A 290 8.54 -5.88 -14.72
C GLU A 290 7.65 -6.58 -13.67
N TYR A 291 8.23 -7.40 -12.80
CA TYR A 291 7.53 -8.01 -11.67
C TYR A 291 7.05 -6.94 -10.67
N ILE A 292 7.91 -5.99 -10.26
CA ILE A 292 7.51 -4.90 -9.35
C ILE A 292 6.28 -4.17 -9.88
N LEU A 293 6.28 -3.81 -11.16
CA LEU A 293 5.14 -3.13 -11.77
C LEU A 293 3.89 -4.00 -11.74
N ALA A 294 3.99 -5.25 -12.18
CA ALA A 294 2.84 -6.16 -12.19
C ALA A 294 2.31 -6.42 -10.77
N HIS A 295 3.19 -6.65 -9.79
CA HIS A 295 2.83 -6.90 -8.39
C HIS A 295 2.20 -5.68 -7.72
N LYS A 296 2.85 -4.52 -7.82
CA LYS A 296 2.38 -3.29 -7.17
C LYS A 296 1.13 -2.70 -7.83
N THR A 297 0.99 -2.84 -9.15
CA THR A 297 -0.17 -2.26 -9.88
C THR A 297 -1.33 -3.22 -10.06
N GLY A 298 -1.12 -4.52 -9.89
CA GLY A 298 -2.11 -5.57 -10.22
C GLY A 298 -2.46 -5.66 -11.71
N SER A 299 -1.76 -4.92 -12.58
CA SER A 299 -2.02 -4.82 -14.01
C SER A 299 -1.18 -5.79 -14.83
N SER A 300 -1.78 -6.45 -15.81
CA SER A 300 -1.09 -7.29 -16.78
C SER A 300 -0.54 -6.53 -18.00
N LYS A 301 -0.67 -5.20 -18.02
CA LYS A 301 -0.15 -4.36 -19.09
C LYS A 301 1.38 -4.40 -19.13
N SER A 302 1.94 -4.54 -20.33
CA SER A 302 3.38 -4.40 -20.53
C SER A 302 3.87 -2.98 -20.23
N VAL A 303 5.13 -2.82 -19.85
CA VAL A 303 5.77 -1.52 -19.62
C VAL A 303 5.56 -0.57 -20.81
N LYS A 304 5.61 -1.09 -22.04
CA LYS A 304 5.39 -0.29 -23.24
C LYS A 304 3.95 0.25 -23.34
N GLU A 305 2.96 -0.54 -22.95
CA GLU A 305 1.55 -0.12 -22.92
C GLU A 305 1.36 0.92 -21.82
N MET A 306 1.92 0.71 -20.63
CA MET A 306 1.90 1.69 -19.55
C MET A 306 2.50 3.03 -20.00
N VAL A 307 3.69 3.04 -20.60
CA VAL A 307 4.34 4.26 -21.13
C VAL A 307 3.46 4.95 -22.18
N THR A 308 2.78 4.18 -23.05
CA THR A 308 1.91 4.77 -24.06
C THR A 308 0.72 5.49 -23.44
N ILE A 309 0.06 4.86 -22.46
CA ILE A 309 -1.09 5.43 -21.75
C ILE A 309 -0.66 6.64 -20.92
N LEU A 310 0.43 6.52 -20.18
CA LEU A 310 0.96 7.61 -19.33
C LEU A 310 1.32 8.85 -20.14
N ASN A 311 1.98 8.70 -21.30
CA ASN A 311 2.26 9.83 -22.18
C ASN A 311 0.97 10.49 -22.71
N GLN A 312 -0.06 9.71 -23.03
CA GLN A 312 -1.35 10.25 -23.46
C GLN A 312 -1.99 11.08 -22.33
N VAL A 313 -1.98 10.56 -21.09
CA VAL A 313 -2.50 11.31 -19.93
C VAL A 313 -1.71 12.58 -19.68
N LEU A 314 -0.38 12.55 -19.82
CA LEU A 314 0.47 13.74 -19.67
C LEU A 314 0.14 14.82 -20.72
N ASP A 315 -0.07 14.42 -21.97
CA ASP A 315 -0.48 15.33 -23.05
C ASP A 315 -1.88 15.92 -22.81
N ASP A 316 -2.85 15.09 -22.42
CA ASP A 316 -4.24 15.49 -22.18
C ASP A 316 -4.34 16.42 -20.97
N SER A 317 -3.69 16.09 -19.85
CA SER A 317 -3.67 16.93 -18.65
C SER A 317 -2.99 18.28 -18.91
N THR A 318 -1.88 18.28 -19.67
CA THR A 318 -1.22 19.52 -20.10
C THR A 318 -2.17 20.39 -20.93
N SER A 319 -2.96 19.77 -21.83
CA SER A 319 -3.95 20.49 -22.62
C SER A 319 -5.05 21.10 -21.75
N MET A 320 -5.53 20.36 -20.73
CA MET A 320 -6.51 20.87 -19.76
C MET A 320 -5.96 22.09 -18.99
N LEU A 321 -4.69 22.04 -18.52
CA LEU A 321 -4.05 23.18 -17.86
C LEU A 321 -4.01 24.43 -18.76
N TYR A 322 -3.70 24.26 -20.04
CA TYR A 322 -3.74 25.36 -21.01
C TYR A 322 -5.15 25.91 -21.23
N ASP A 323 -6.16 25.06 -21.23
CA ASP A 323 -7.56 25.49 -21.37
C ASP A 323 -8.01 26.30 -20.15
N VAL A 324 -7.66 25.88 -18.92
CA VAL A 324 -7.90 26.67 -17.71
C VAL A 324 -7.16 28.00 -17.76
N TYR A 325 -5.87 28.01 -18.13
CA TYR A 325 -5.10 29.26 -18.29
C TYR A 325 -5.75 30.24 -19.27
N ALA A 326 -6.30 29.74 -20.36
CA ALA A 326 -6.90 30.57 -21.40
C ALA A 326 -8.28 31.12 -21.00
N ASN A 327 -9.09 30.36 -20.25
CA ASN A 327 -10.50 30.67 -19.98
C ASN A 327 -10.73 31.20 -18.55
N ALA A 328 -9.90 30.79 -17.57
CA ALA A 328 -9.97 31.19 -16.18
C ALA A 328 -8.55 31.47 -15.61
N PRO A 329 -7.85 32.49 -16.13
CA PRO A 329 -6.47 32.76 -15.72
C PRO A 329 -6.31 33.12 -14.24
N ASP A 330 -7.35 33.59 -13.58
CA ASP A 330 -7.40 33.84 -12.15
C ASP A 330 -7.35 32.53 -11.33
N VAL A 331 -8.05 31.48 -11.76
CA VAL A 331 -7.98 30.14 -11.17
C VAL A 331 -6.58 29.56 -11.36
N TYR A 332 -6.04 29.65 -12.59
CA TYR A 332 -4.70 29.14 -12.89
C TYR A 332 -3.62 29.82 -12.02
N MET A 333 -3.69 31.14 -11.89
CA MET A 333 -2.70 31.90 -11.10
C MET A 333 -2.84 31.63 -9.60
N GLU A 334 -4.06 31.40 -9.11
CA GLU A 334 -4.29 31.06 -7.70
C GLU A 334 -3.74 29.66 -7.36
N TYR A 335 -3.96 28.69 -8.24
CA TYR A 335 -3.48 27.32 -8.05
C TYR A 335 -1.94 27.24 -7.93
N PHE A 336 -1.20 27.95 -8.81
CA PHE A 336 0.25 28.02 -8.75
C PHE A 336 0.79 29.11 -7.80
N GLY A 337 -0.08 29.83 -7.12
CA GLY A 337 0.23 30.86 -6.13
C GLY A 337 0.04 30.37 -4.71
N ASP A 338 -0.97 30.94 -4.02
CA ASP A 338 -1.25 30.65 -2.62
C ASP A 338 -2.21 29.46 -2.42
N GLU A 339 -2.82 28.93 -3.49
CA GLU A 339 -3.77 27.80 -3.51
C GLU A 339 -4.94 27.95 -2.51
N ASN A 340 -5.53 29.14 -2.47
CA ASN A 340 -6.54 29.53 -1.49
C ASN A 340 -7.98 29.19 -1.93
N PHE A 341 -8.23 27.96 -2.42
CA PHE A 341 -9.56 27.53 -2.80
C PHE A 341 -10.32 26.99 -1.59
N VAL A 342 -11.32 27.73 -1.16
CA VAL A 342 -12.19 27.36 -0.03
C VAL A 342 -13.39 26.60 -0.55
N VAL A 343 -13.64 25.42 -0.01
CA VAL A 343 -14.83 24.62 -0.34
C VAL A 343 -16.06 25.21 0.35
N GLU A 344 -17.15 25.39 -0.41
CA GLU A 344 -18.36 26.01 0.11
C GLU A 344 -19.03 25.14 1.17
N GLY A 345 -19.15 25.68 2.40
CA GLY A 345 -19.90 25.04 3.49
C GLY A 345 -19.20 23.87 4.19
N LEU A 346 -17.99 23.50 3.81
CA LEU A 346 -17.19 22.45 4.45
C LEU A 346 -15.89 23.04 4.98
N SER A 347 -15.48 22.66 6.19
CA SER A 347 -14.33 23.32 6.84
C SER A 347 -13.48 22.43 7.73
N ASP A 348 -13.91 21.20 7.99
CA ASP A 348 -13.18 20.27 8.86
C ASP A 348 -13.33 18.83 8.35
N PRO A 349 -12.41 17.91 8.71
CA PRO A 349 -12.40 16.54 8.18
C PRO A 349 -13.74 15.82 8.33
N ARG A 350 -14.42 15.97 9.46
CA ARG A 350 -15.71 15.31 9.69
C ARG A 350 -16.79 15.84 8.75
N SER A 351 -16.80 17.14 8.49
CA SER A 351 -17.78 17.74 7.58
C SER A 351 -17.62 17.22 6.15
N PHE A 352 -16.38 17.00 5.69
CA PHE A 352 -16.10 16.39 4.38
C PHE A 352 -16.54 14.92 4.34
N LEU A 353 -16.17 14.12 5.34
CA LEU A 353 -16.52 12.70 5.39
C LEU A 353 -18.04 12.47 5.42
N GLU A 354 -18.78 13.22 6.24
CA GLU A 354 -20.24 13.11 6.29
C GLU A 354 -20.91 13.58 4.99
N TYR A 355 -20.37 14.63 4.38
CA TYR A 355 -20.85 15.12 3.09
C TYR A 355 -20.66 14.07 1.99
N TYR A 356 -19.44 13.55 1.83
CA TYR A 356 -19.16 12.53 0.82
C TYR A 356 -19.97 11.24 1.05
N LYS A 357 -20.15 10.82 2.30
CA LYS A 357 -21.00 9.68 2.64
C LYS A 357 -22.46 9.89 2.17
N GLN A 358 -22.98 11.11 2.20
CA GLN A 358 -24.32 11.42 1.70
C GLN A 358 -24.36 11.46 0.17
N GLU A 359 -23.32 11.99 -0.49
CA GLU A 359 -23.26 12.13 -1.95
C GLU A 359 -22.97 10.79 -2.68
N MET A 360 -22.69 9.72 -1.95
CA MET A 360 -22.52 8.36 -2.53
C MET A 360 -23.83 7.79 -3.10
N ASP A 361 -24.99 8.28 -2.63
CA ASP A 361 -26.30 7.74 -3.03
C ASP A 361 -26.51 7.85 -4.55
N GLY A 362 -26.86 6.74 -5.16
CA GLY A 362 -27.09 6.65 -6.61
C GLY A 362 -25.85 6.34 -7.47
N SER A 363 -24.64 6.34 -6.88
CA SER A 363 -23.40 5.93 -7.59
C SER A 363 -22.73 4.72 -6.94
N TYR A 364 -22.86 4.55 -5.65
CA TYR A 364 -22.20 3.47 -4.89
C TYR A 364 -23.22 2.65 -4.10
N PRO A 365 -22.94 1.36 -3.83
CA PRO A 365 -23.72 0.57 -2.88
C PRO A 365 -23.80 1.25 -1.50
N THR A 366 -24.90 1.00 -0.79
CA THR A 366 -25.07 1.52 0.57
C THR A 366 -23.92 1.04 1.46
N PRO A 367 -23.17 1.94 2.12
CA PRO A 367 -22.08 1.56 3.01
C PRO A 367 -22.60 0.75 4.21
N PRO A 368 -21.80 -0.18 4.75
CA PRO A 368 -22.14 -0.83 6.01
C PRO A 368 -22.24 0.21 7.14
N GLU A 369 -23.00 -0.14 8.18
CA GLU A 369 -23.07 0.70 9.38
C GLU A 369 -21.81 0.49 10.23
N VAL A 370 -20.88 1.43 10.15
CA VAL A 370 -19.64 1.43 10.91
C VAL A 370 -19.46 2.75 11.66
N ASN A 371 -18.75 2.70 12.77
CA ASN A 371 -18.25 3.87 13.47
C ASN A 371 -16.87 4.25 12.92
N TYR A 372 -16.53 5.54 13.03
CA TYR A 372 -15.16 5.98 12.82
C TYR A 372 -14.80 7.14 13.76
N LYS A 373 -13.58 7.10 14.25
CA LYS A 373 -12.96 8.15 15.05
C LYS A 373 -11.99 8.92 14.14
N ILE A 374 -11.98 10.25 14.25
CA ILE A 374 -10.91 11.06 13.68
C ILE A 374 -9.93 11.31 14.80
N SER A 375 -8.69 10.90 14.60
CA SER A 375 -7.60 11.05 15.56
C SER A 375 -6.52 11.97 14.97
N ASP A 376 -6.02 12.88 15.77
CA ASP A 376 -4.93 13.74 15.33
C ASP A 376 -3.60 13.00 15.44
N ILE A 377 -2.77 13.12 14.40
CA ILE A 377 -1.40 12.57 14.40
C ILE A 377 -0.59 13.29 15.47
N ASP A 378 0.23 12.52 16.21
CA ASP A 378 1.12 13.11 17.22
C ASP A 378 2.07 14.13 16.56
N PRO A 379 2.21 15.36 17.10
CA PRO A 379 3.06 16.38 16.50
C PRO A 379 4.52 15.97 16.29
N SER A 380 5.02 14.99 17.04
CA SER A 380 6.40 14.51 16.93
C SER A 380 6.70 13.71 15.65
N ILE A 381 5.65 13.20 14.97
CA ILE A 381 5.74 12.45 13.71
C ILE A 381 4.98 13.14 12.57
N ALA A 382 4.42 14.31 12.80
CA ALA A 382 3.57 14.99 11.83
C ALA A 382 4.33 15.39 10.55
N ASP A 383 5.60 15.71 10.64
CA ASP A 383 6.40 16.16 9.49
C ASP A 383 6.66 15.04 8.48
N ILE A 384 6.74 13.79 8.94
CA ILE A 384 7.04 12.61 8.12
C ILE A 384 5.81 11.88 7.58
N LEU A 385 4.59 12.24 8.04
CA LEU A 385 3.35 11.57 7.65
C LEU A 385 2.54 12.36 6.64
N SER A 386 1.72 11.64 5.86
CA SER A 386 0.72 12.19 4.93
C SER A 386 -0.29 13.11 5.64
N PRO A 387 -1.05 13.92 4.89
CA PRO A 387 -2.09 14.78 5.47
C PRO A 387 -3.20 14.03 6.22
N ALA A 388 -3.51 12.82 5.80
CA ALA A 388 -4.39 11.89 6.50
C ALA A 388 -4.09 10.46 6.07
N PHE A 389 -4.55 9.48 6.83
CA PHE A 389 -4.62 8.07 6.42
C PHE A 389 -5.68 7.30 7.19
N CYS A 390 -6.29 6.32 6.54
CA CYS A 390 -7.20 5.38 7.16
C CYS A 390 -6.39 4.23 7.76
N VAL A 391 -6.62 3.91 9.03
CA VAL A 391 -6.02 2.73 9.65
C VAL A 391 -6.79 1.50 9.16
N THR A 392 -6.09 0.51 8.64
CA THR A 392 -6.71 -0.75 8.20
C THR A 392 -7.37 -1.44 9.41
N PRO A 393 -8.67 -1.76 9.35
CA PRO A 393 -9.35 -2.43 10.47
C PRO A 393 -8.93 -3.90 10.57
N CYS A 394 -8.99 -4.46 11.79
CA CYS A 394 -8.94 -5.90 11.96
C CYS A 394 -10.13 -6.58 11.27
N ILE A 395 -9.91 -7.77 10.68
CA ILE A 395 -10.97 -8.46 9.92
C ILE A 395 -12.14 -8.91 10.81
N ASP A 396 -11.90 -9.09 12.08
CA ASP A 396 -12.89 -9.47 13.10
C ASP A 396 -13.49 -8.27 13.85
N ASP A 397 -13.01 -7.04 13.60
CA ASP A 397 -13.55 -5.78 14.16
C ASP A 397 -13.50 -4.61 13.18
N TYR A 398 -14.11 -4.79 12.00
CA TYR A 398 -14.19 -3.72 10.99
C TYR A 398 -15.29 -2.66 11.29
N THR A 399 -15.98 -2.77 12.41
CA THR A 399 -17.07 -1.84 12.75
C THR A 399 -16.61 -0.58 13.49
N ASP A 400 -15.42 -0.59 14.08
CA ASP A 400 -14.82 0.56 14.75
C ASP A 400 -13.49 0.94 14.08
N ASN A 401 -13.46 2.11 13.44
CA ASN A 401 -12.39 2.51 12.54
C ASN A 401 -11.72 3.81 13.00
N VAL A 402 -10.51 4.07 12.50
CA VAL A 402 -9.75 5.28 12.80
C VAL A 402 -9.25 5.92 11.50
N ILE A 403 -9.52 7.22 11.35
CA ILE A 403 -8.87 8.07 10.34
C ILE A 403 -7.91 8.99 11.09
N GLN A 404 -6.64 8.88 10.80
CA GLN A 404 -5.60 9.76 11.32
C GLN A 404 -5.51 11.03 10.46
N VAL A 405 -5.45 12.20 11.11
CA VAL A 405 -5.36 13.49 10.41
C VAL A 405 -4.17 14.29 10.91
N ASN A 406 -3.35 14.73 9.99
CA ASN A 406 -2.18 15.56 10.23
C ASN A 406 -2.56 17.04 10.28
N ARG A 407 -2.76 17.57 11.49
CA ARG A 407 -3.16 18.97 11.68
C ARG A 407 -2.10 19.97 11.25
N SER A 408 -0.83 19.56 11.14
CA SER A 408 0.22 20.45 10.66
C SER A 408 0.10 20.73 9.16
N LYS A 409 -0.55 19.80 8.43
CA LYS A 409 -0.80 19.88 6.98
C LYS A 409 -2.25 20.27 6.65
N ASP A 410 -3.12 20.38 7.66
CA ASP A 410 -4.51 20.84 7.52
C ASP A 410 -4.54 22.38 7.48
N ASN A 411 -4.73 22.93 6.29
CA ASN A 411 -4.80 24.37 6.06
C ASN A 411 -6.24 24.95 6.12
N GLY A 412 -7.14 24.29 6.86
CA GLY A 412 -8.45 24.85 7.24
C GLY A 412 -9.47 24.91 6.10
N GLY A 413 -9.55 23.89 5.27
CA GLY A 413 -10.57 23.78 4.22
C GLY A 413 -10.08 24.14 2.83
N ALA A 414 -8.78 24.12 2.61
CA ALA A 414 -8.24 24.18 1.26
C ALA A 414 -8.75 23.04 0.39
N GLY A 415 -9.12 23.37 -0.84
CA GLY A 415 -9.72 22.44 -1.77
C GLY A 415 -8.88 21.18 -2.03
N GLY A 416 -7.54 21.27 -1.93
CA GLY A 416 -6.63 20.14 -2.11
C GLY A 416 -6.81 19.02 -1.09
N LEU A 417 -7.07 19.34 0.18
CA LEU A 417 -7.29 18.32 1.22
C LEU A 417 -8.67 17.66 1.15
N SER A 418 -9.64 18.28 0.45
CA SER A 418 -10.96 17.69 0.29
C SER A 418 -10.92 16.33 -0.39
N ALA A 419 -10.07 16.20 -1.41
CA ALA A 419 -9.88 14.96 -2.14
C ALA A 419 -9.22 13.88 -1.27
N THR A 420 -8.27 14.25 -0.40
CA THR A 420 -7.68 13.35 0.59
C THR A 420 -8.72 12.74 1.52
N TYR A 421 -9.72 13.50 1.97
CA TYR A 421 -10.78 12.94 2.81
C TYR A 421 -11.73 12.00 2.04
N ALA A 422 -11.88 12.18 0.73
CA ALA A 422 -12.58 11.20 -0.09
C ALA A 422 -11.76 9.92 -0.29
N HIS A 423 -10.46 10.06 -0.48
CA HIS A 423 -9.48 8.97 -0.60
C HIS A 423 -9.45 8.10 0.66
N GLU A 424 -9.27 8.71 1.84
CA GLU A 424 -9.13 7.99 3.11
C GLU A 424 -10.46 7.50 3.68
N GLY A 425 -11.56 8.20 3.39
CA GLY A 425 -12.85 7.95 4.02
C GLY A 425 -13.91 7.38 3.10
N TYR A 426 -14.82 8.27 2.65
CA TYR A 426 -15.95 7.92 1.78
C TYR A 426 -15.85 8.66 0.44
N PRO A 427 -15.92 7.92 -0.70
CA PRO A 427 -16.07 6.46 -0.87
C PRO A 427 -14.72 5.70 -0.99
N GLY A 428 -13.62 6.18 -0.39
CA GLY A 428 -12.28 5.61 -0.47
C GLY A 428 -12.01 4.45 0.47
N HIS A 429 -10.82 4.44 1.11
CA HIS A 429 -10.30 3.30 1.88
C HIS A 429 -11.24 2.81 2.98
N LEU A 430 -11.75 3.69 3.85
CA LEU A 430 -12.67 3.29 4.92
C LEU A 430 -13.90 2.54 4.38
N TYR A 431 -14.50 3.05 3.32
CA TYR A 431 -15.65 2.41 2.71
C TYR A 431 -15.29 1.11 1.99
N GLN A 432 -14.23 1.10 1.20
CA GLN A 432 -13.76 -0.06 0.45
C GLN A 432 -13.49 -1.25 1.37
N MET A 433 -12.63 -1.06 2.39
CA MET A 433 -12.24 -2.10 3.33
C MET A 433 -13.44 -2.62 4.13
N THR A 434 -14.22 -1.72 4.73
CA THR A 434 -15.38 -2.12 5.54
C THR A 434 -16.49 -2.77 4.70
N TYR A 435 -16.67 -2.33 3.45
CA TYR A 435 -17.62 -2.97 2.55
C TYR A 435 -17.19 -4.40 2.20
N PHE A 436 -15.92 -4.59 1.82
CA PHE A 436 -15.37 -5.91 1.50
C PHE A 436 -15.49 -6.86 2.70
N LEU A 437 -15.03 -6.45 3.89
CA LEU A 437 -15.12 -7.26 5.11
C LEU A 437 -16.58 -7.60 5.49
N SER A 438 -17.54 -6.70 5.21
CA SER A 438 -18.96 -6.96 5.43
C SER A 438 -19.55 -8.08 4.55
N THR A 439 -18.84 -8.48 3.50
CA THR A 439 -19.23 -9.61 2.62
C THR A 439 -18.80 -10.96 3.16
N ASP A 440 -18.15 -11.00 4.33
CA ASP A 440 -17.61 -12.22 4.95
C ASP A 440 -16.64 -12.97 4.01
N PRO A 441 -15.55 -12.33 3.53
CA PRO A 441 -14.56 -12.99 2.66
C PRO A 441 -13.86 -14.14 3.40
N TYR A 442 -13.11 -14.98 2.65
CA TYR A 442 -12.15 -15.88 3.32
C TYR A 442 -11.02 -15.03 3.93
N PRO A 443 -10.64 -15.26 5.20
CA PRO A 443 -9.63 -14.44 5.89
C PRO A 443 -8.29 -14.30 5.13
N VAL A 444 -7.87 -15.35 4.42
CA VAL A 444 -6.66 -15.33 3.59
C VAL A 444 -6.68 -14.22 2.52
N ARG A 445 -7.87 -13.76 2.08
CA ARG A 445 -8.00 -12.68 1.11
C ARG A 445 -7.52 -11.33 1.63
N ASP A 446 -7.67 -11.09 2.93
CA ASP A 446 -7.21 -9.88 3.60
C ASP A 446 -5.70 -9.93 3.91
N ALA A 447 -5.16 -11.14 4.07
CA ALA A 447 -3.73 -11.34 4.27
C ALA A 447 -2.87 -11.08 3.02
N LEU A 448 -3.48 -10.96 1.83
CA LEU A 448 -2.78 -10.65 0.57
C LEU A 448 -2.74 -9.14 0.32
N SER A 449 -1.67 -8.67 -0.34
CA SER A 449 -1.50 -7.26 -0.68
C SER A 449 -1.77 -7.02 -2.16
N PHE A 450 -2.71 -6.13 -2.48
CA PHE A 450 -3.04 -5.70 -3.83
C PHE A 450 -3.09 -4.16 -3.90
N LEU A 451 -1.91 -3.53 -3.71
CA LEU A 451 -1.79 -2.07 -3.64
C LEU A 451 -2.42 -1.35 -4.84
N GLY A 452 -2.29 -1.90 -6.04
CA GLY A 452 -2.91 -1.32 -7.23
C GLY A 452 -4.43 -1.34 -7.21
N TYR A 453 -5.04 -2.31 -6.52
CA TYR A 453 -6.49 -2.31 -6.28
C TYR A 453 -6.85 -1.28 -5.20
N ASP A 454 -6.17 -1.29 -4.06
CA ASP A 454 -6.52 -0.46 -2.91
C ASP A 454 -6.28 1.02 -3.18
N GLU A 455 -5.09 1.39 -3.62
CA GLU A 455 -4.73 2.76 -3.94
C GLU A 455 -5.37 3.24 -5.26
N GLY A 456 -5.49 2.34 -6.22
CA GLY A 456 -6.17 2.63 -7.48
C GLY A 456 -7.64 2.95 -7.30
N TRP A 457 -8.36 2.21 -6.41
CA TRP A 457 -9.74 2.53 -6.02
C TRP A 457 -9.81 3.88 -5.31
N ALA A 458 -8.97 4.11 -4.31
CA ALA A 458 -8.96 5.34 -3.55
C ALA A 458 -8.69 6.56 -4.44
N MET A 459 -7.75 6.45 -5.38
CA MET A 459 -7.50 7.49 -6.37
C MET A 459 -8.66 7.63 -7.38
N TYR A 460 -9.31 6.53 -7.78
CA TYR A 460 -10.48 6.58 -8.66
C TYR A 460 -11.63 7.38 -8.04
N VAL A 461 -11.92 7.19 -6.76
CA VAL A 461 -12.97 7.93 -6.08
C VAL A 461 -12.53 9.35 -5.69
N GLU A 462 -11.25 9.55 -5.40
CA GLU A 462 -10.63 10.87 -5.21
C GLU A 462 -10.87 11.77 -6.43
N MET A 463 -10.50 11.32 -7.62
CA MET A 463 -10.71 12.07 -8.85
C MET A 463 -12.17 12.40 -9.11
N ARG A 464 -13.09 11.52 -8.72
CA ARG A 464 -14.54 11.73 -8.85
C ARG A 464 -15.08 12.72 -7.81
N SER A 465 -14.46 12.79 -6.63
CA SER A 465 -14.90 13.65 -5.52
C SER A 465 -14.87 15.13 -5.86
N TYR A 466 -13.93 15.57 -6.70
CA TYR A 466 -13.89 16.96 -7.17
C TYR A 466 -15.19 17.42 -7.85
N ASN A 467 -15.98 16.50 -8.43
CA ASN A 467 -17.27 16.83 -9.04
C ASN A 467 -18.40 17.02 -8.01
N LEU A 468 -18.20 16.67 -6.75
CA LEU A 468 -19.21 16.74 -5.70
C LEU A 468 -19.20 18.06 -4.94
N ILE A 469 -18.12 18.85 -5.04
CA ILE A 469 -17.89 20.06 -4.26
C ILE A 469 -17.92 21.32 -5.10
N THR A 470 -18.20 22.45 -4.47
CA THR A 470 -18.15 23.79 -5.04
C THR A 470 -17.21 24.68 -4.25
N TYR A 471 -16.66 25.69 -4.91
CA TYR A 471 -15.64 26.56 -4.35
C TYR A 471 -16.12 28.00 -4.22
N GLU A 472 -15.76 28.66 -3.11
CA GLU A 472 -16.06 30.07 -2.90
C GLU A 472 -15.21 30.96 -3.83
N ASN A 473 -15.79 32.05 -4.32
CA ASN A 473 -15.14 33.11 -5.06
C ASN A 473 -14.54 32.76 -6.44
N TYR A 474 -14.56 31.49 -6.85
CA TYR A 474 -14.04 31.02 -8.14
C TYR A 474 -15.09 30.20 -8.88
N ASP A 475 -14.93 30.07 -10.19
CA ASP A 475 -15.74 29.14 -10.98
C ASP A 475 -15.32 27.69 -10.66
N SER A 476 -16.22 26.96 -10.02
CA SER A 476 -15.95 25.60 -9.54
C SER A 476 -15.63 24.60 -10.66
N GLU A 477 -16.07 24.82 -11.89
CA GLU A 477 -15.74 23.96 -13.03
C GLU A 477 -14.24 24.06 -13.34
N TYR A 478 -13.70 25.28 -13.43
CA TYR A 478 -12.28 25.49 -13.71
C TYR A 478 -11.38 25.13 -12.52
N VAL A 479 -11.85 25.30 -11.27
CA VAL A 479 -11.08 24.85 -10.10
C VAL A 479 -10.95 23.32 -10.10
N ARG A 480 -12.04 22.61 -10.39
CA ARG A 480 -12.01 21.14 -10.54
C ARG A 480 -11.11 20.67 -11.65
N GLU A 481 -11.23 21.29 -12.84
CA GLU A 481 -10.36 20.98 -13.97
C GLU A 481 -8.88 21.20 -13.62
N MET A 482 -8.59 22.24 -12.84
CA MET A 482 -7.24 22.55 -12.39
C MET A 482 -6.66 21.48 -11.46
N TYR A 483 -7.44 21.07 -10.44
CA TYR A 483 -7.02 20.00 -9.53
C TYR A 483 -6.85 18.66 -10.26
N ILE A 484 -7.84 18.27 -11.07
CA ILE A 484 -7.78 17.03 -11.85
C ILE A 484 -6.56 17.04 -12.79
N ALA A 485 -6.39 18.11 -13.57
CA ALA A 485 -5.29 18.19 -14.52
C ALA A 485 -3.92 18.23 -13.83
N GLY A 486 -3.79 18.97 -12.73
CA GLY A 486 -2.55 19.03 -11.95
C GLY A 486 -2.17 17.68 -11.34
N THR A 487 -3.12 16.99 -10.74
CA THR A 487 -2.91 15.65 -10.18
C THR A 487 -2.52 14.64 -11.26
N LEU A 488 -3.28 14.57 -12.37
CA LEU A 488 -2.99 13.67 -13.48
C LEU A 488 -1.62 13.94 -14.11
N GLN A 489 -1.25 15.22 -14.29
CA GLN A 489 0.03 15.60 -14.84
C GLN A 489 1.19 15.15 -13.95
N ASN A 490 1.12 15.49 -12.66
CA ASN A 490 2.19 15.19 -11.70
C ASN A 490 2.40 13.67 -11.55
N ILE A 491 1.33 12.91 -11.37
CA ILE A 491 1.47 11.48 -11.12
C ILE A 491 1.83 10.69 -12.38
N ALA A 492 1.29 11.06 -13.56
CA ALA A 492 1.69 10.44 -14.83
C ALA A 492 3.17 10.71 -15.14
N PHE A 493 3.63 11.94 -14.87
CA PHE A 493 5.05 12.29 -15.00
C PHE A 493 5.92 11.47 -14.05
N SER A 494 5.53 11.32 -12.77
CA SER A 494 6.28 10.54 -11.78
C SER A 494 6.34 9.05 -12.15
N CYS A 495 5.24 8.47 -12.67
CA CYS A 495 5.24 7.10 -13.20
C CYS A 495 6.16 6.94 -14.40
N LEU A 496 6.18 7.92 -15.31
CA LEU A 496 7.10 7.89 -16.47
C LEU A 496 8.55 8.04 -16.02
N ALA A 497 8.85 8.91 -15.05
CA ALA A 497 10.18 9.06 -14.46
C ALA A 497 10.67 7.73 -13.86
N ASP A 498 9.84 7.06 -13.07
CA ASP A 498 10.14 5.74 -12.49
C ASP A 498 10.47 4.72 -13.59
N ILE A 499 9.62 4.59 -14.60
CA ILE A 499 9.84 3.66 -15.73
C ILE A 499 11.10 4.04 -16.53
N TYR A 500 11.34 5.32 -16.78
CA TYR A 500 12.51 5.75 -17.55
C TYR A 500 13.82 5.50 -16.79
N VAL A 501 13.84 5.71 -15.49
CA VAL A 501 15.00 5.39 -14.64
C VAL A 501 15.18 3.88 -14.52
N ASN A 502 14.15 3.15 -14.08
CA ASN A 502 14.30 1.75 -13.67
C ASN A 502 14.19 0.72 -14.81
N TYR A 503 13.57 1.08 -15.94
CA TYR A 503 13.43 0.17 -17.07
C TYR A 503 14.25 0.57 -18.28
N TYR A 504 14.34 1.88 -18.58
CA TYR A 504 15.10 2.38 -19.74
C TYR A 504 16.50 2.88 -19.37
N GLY A 505 16.82 3.02 -18.08
CA GLY A 505 18.15 3.33 -17.58
C GLY A 505 18.56 4.78 -17.75
N TYR A 506 17.60 5.72 -17.64
CA TYR A 506 17.92 7.14 -17.65
C TYR A 506 18.89 7.49 -16.54
N THR A 507 19.86 8.32 -16.87
CA THR A 507 20.75 8.99 -15.92
C THR A 507 20.07 10.24 -15.35
N VAL A 508 20.64 10.80 -14.28
CA VAL A 508 20.15 12.08 -13.71
C VAL A 508 20.09 13.20 -14.77
N ASP A 509 21.11 13.31 -15.63
CA ASP A 509 21.15 14.34 -16.70
C ASP A 509 20.04 14.12 -17.75
N GLU A 510 19.74 12.86 -18.10
CA GLU A 510 18.65 12.52 -19.01
C GLU A 510 17.29 12.76 -18.37
N LEU A 511 17.13 12.46 -17.08
CA LEU A 511 15.93 12.77 -16.32
C LEU A 511 15.73 14.29 -16.21
N ALA A 512 16.78 15.08 -15.91
CA ALA A 512 16.73 16.53 -15.88
C ALA A 512 16.25 17.12 -17.22
N SER A 513 16.78 16.62 -18.32
CA SER A 513 16.36 17.04 -19.66
C SER A 513 14.90 16.70 -19.94
N TYR A 514 14.46 15.50 -19.51
CA TYR A 514 13.07 15.09 -19.64
C TYR A 514 12.13 15.94 -18.79
N MET A 515 12.55 16.33 -17.57
CA MET A 515 11.82 17.25 -16.70
C MET A 515 11.62 18.61 -17.39
N ASP A 516 12.69 19.22 -17.87
CA ASP A 516 12.66 20.54 -18.54
C ASP A 516 11.78 20.51 -19.81
N ASP A 517 11.86 19.45 -20.60
CA ASP A 517 11.06 19.26 -21.82
C ASP A 517 9.55 19.15 -21.53
N ASN A 518 9.17 18.71 -20.32
CA ASN A 518 7.78 18.57 -19.88
C ASN A 518 7.32 19.70 -18.93
N GLY A 519 8.13 20.75 -18.76
CA GLY A 519 7.77 21.93 -17.97
C GLY A 519 7.98 21.78 -16.46
N PHE A 520 8.69 20.73 -16.02
CA PHE A 520 9.14 20.54 -14.65
C PHE A 520 10.55 21.13 -14.45
N ASN A 521 10.94 21.35 -13.20
CA ASN A 521 12.25 21.92 -12.89
C ASN A 521 13.34 20.85 -12.90
N GLY A 522 14.17 20.81 -13.94
CA GLY A 522 15.30 19.87 -14.07
C GLY A 522 16.36 19.98 -12.96
N ASP A 523 16.46 21.12 -12.25
CA ASP A 523 17.38 21.27 -11.11
C ASP A 523 17.00 20.31 -9.93
N ALA A 524 15.75 19.84 -9.87
CA ALA A 524 15.28 18.87 -8.87
C ALA A 524 15.49 17.41 -9.28
N ALA A 525 16.10 17.13 -10.43
CA ALA A 525 16.20 15.78 -10.98
C ALA A 525 16.96 14.80 -10.08
N GLN A 526 17.97 15.26 -9.31
CA GLN A 526 18.71 14.36 -8.43
C GLN A 526 17.81 13.74 -7.37
N GLY A 527 17.04 14.55 -6.62
CA GLY A 527 16.16 14.00 -5.57
C GLY A 527 15.05 13.10 -6.14
N LEU A 528 14.50 13.45 -7.33
CA LEU A 528 13.52 12.57 -7.98
C LEU A 528 14.15 11.26 -8.44
N TYR A 529 15.37 11.30 -8.97
CA TYR A 529 16.12 10.13 -9.39
C TYR A 529 16.40 9.17 -8.21
N ASP A 530 16.88 9.72 -7.09
CA ASP A 530 17.18 8.97 -5.88
C ASP A 530 15.92 8.28 -5.37
N MET A 531 14.78 8.99 -5.32
CA MET A 531 13.51 8.39 -4.96
C MET A 531 13.10 7.26 -5.91
N MET A 532 13.28 7.40 -7.24
CA MET A 532 12.91 6.34 -8.19
C MET A 532 13.74 5.07 -7.99
N ILE A 533 15.03 5.17 -7.67
CA ILE A 533 15.87 3.99 -7.44
C ILE A 533 15.64 3.35 -6.07
N GLU A 534 15.23 4.11 -5.07
CA GLU A 534 14.96 3.63 -3.71
C GLU A 534 13.55 3.05 -3.55
N GLU A 535 12.56 3.61 -4.26
CA GLU A 535 11.15 3.25 -4.18
C GLU A 535 10.54 2.87 -5.54
N PRO A 536 11.11 1.88 -6.25
CA PRO A 536 10.64 1.51 -7.59
C PRO A 536 9.18 1.05 -7.57
N GLY A 537 8.39 1.56 -8.51
CA GLY A 537 6.96 1.25 -8.62
C GLY A 537 6.08 1.95 -7.59
N TYR A 538 6.59 2.94 -6.82
CA TYR A 538 5.80 3.66 -5.81
C TYR A 538 4.64 4.44 -6.42
N TYR A 539 4.88 5.31 -7.38
CA TYR A 539 3.80 6.06 -8.05
C TYR A 539 2.94 5.19 -8.98
N PRO A 540 3.48 4.22 -9.72
CA PRO A 540 2.67 3.33 -10.53
C PRO A 540 1.57 2.57 -9.76
N GLN A 541 1.76 2.18 -8.50
CA GLN A 541 0.75 1.48 -7.72
C GLN A 541 -0.56 2.27 -7.57
N TYR A 542 -0.46 3.59 -7.41
CA TYR A 542 -1.62 4.49 -7.35
C TYR A 542 -2.25 4.67 -8.72
N PHE A 543 -1.44 5.06 -9.69
CA PHE A 543 -1.94 5.62 -10.93
C PHE A 543 -2.30 4.58 -11.98
N ILE A 544 -1.52 3.52 -12.13
CA ILE A 544 -1.88 2.43 -13.06
C ILE A 544 -3.14 1.73 -12.54
N GLY A 545 -3.27 1.49 -11.22
CA GLY A 545 -4.49 0.98 -10.62
C GLY A 545 -5.71 1.86 -10.90
N TYR A 546 -5.58 3.18 -10.73
CA TYR A 546 -6.61 4.15 -11.11
C TYR A 546 -7.03 4.02 -12.58
N LEU A 547 -6.07 3.95 -13.50
CA LEU A 547 -6.33 3.83 -14.92
C LEU A 547 -7.03 2.52 -15.28
N GLU A 548 -6.70 1.42 -14.60
CA GLU A 548 -7.40 0.14 -14.73
C GLU A 548 -8.88 0.25 -14.31
N PHE A 549 -9.16 0.91 -13.18
CA PHE A 549 -10.55 1.15 -12.76
C PHE A 549 -11.33 2.01 -13.76
N VAL A 550 -10.72 3.06 -14.29
CA VAL A 550 -11.33 3.92 -15.32
C VAL A 550 -11.63 3.11 -16.58
N GLU A 551 -10.64 2.35 -17.08
CA GLU A 551 -10.81 1.51 -18.27
C GLU A 551 -11.89 0.44 -18.08
N LEU A 552 -11.91 -0.19 -16.90
CA LEU A 552 -12.87 -1.24 -16.58
C LEU A 552 -14.31 -0.71 -16.48
N ARG A 553 -14.48 0.50 -15.91
CA ARG A 553 -15.77 1.17 -15.89
C ARG A 553 -16.27 1.53 -17.29
N ASP A 554 -15.40 2.16 -18.08
CA ASP A 554 -15.73 2.54 -19.46
C ASP A 554 -16.09 1.31 -20.32
N TYR A 555 -15.35 0.22 -20.12
CA TYR A 555 -15.66 -1.04 -20.77
C TYR A 555 -17.05 -1.58 -20.40
N ALA A 556 -17.39 -1.59 -19.11
CA ALA A 556 -18.69 -2.07 -18.65
C ALA A 556 -19.82 -1.18 -19.20
N GLU A 557 -19.64 0.15 -19.20
CA GLU A 557 -20.59 1.11 -19.74
C GLU A 557 -20.76 0.94 -21.26
N GLU A 558 -19.66 0.77 -22.02
CA GLU A 558 -19.73 0.48 -23.47
C GLU A 558 -20.50 -0.80 -23.77
N LYS A 559 -20.25 -1.87 -23.00
CA LYS A 559 -20.91 -3.15 -23.21
C LYS A 559 -22.39 -3.14 -22.87
N LEU A 560 -22.78 -2.48 -21.79
CA LEU A 560 -24.16 -2.47 -21.29
C LEU A 560 -24.99 -1.31 -21.90
N GLY A 561 -24.38 -0.21 -22.30
CA GLY A 561 -25.04 0.95 -22.84
C GLY A 561 -26.14 1.50 -21.92
N ALA A 562 -27.38 1.49 -22.36
CA ALA A 562 -28.51 1.99 -21.55
C ALA A 562 -28.88 1.10 -20.34
N ASP A 563 -28.37 -0.11 -20.30
CA ASP A 563 -28.58 -1.05 -19.18
C ASP A 563 -27.45 -0.98 -18.14
N PHE A 564 -26.47 -0.06 -18.30
CA PHE A 564 -25.40 0.17 -17.31
C PHE A 564 -25.98 0.78 -16.04
N ASP A 565 -25.75 0.12 -14.93
CA ASP A 565 -26.09 0.57 -13.57
C ASP A 565 -24.80 0.76 -12.79
N GLU A 566 -24.47 2.01 -12.46
CA GLU A 566 -23.24 2.36 -11.79
C GLU A 566 -23.14 1.79 -10.38
N VAL A 567 -24.26 1.74 -9.65
CA VAL A 567 -24.32 1.14 -8.31
C VAL A 567 -24.05 -0.36 -8.39
N ALA A 568 -24.66 -1.04 -9.36
CA ALA A 568 -24.44 -2.48 -9.54
C ALA A 568 -23.00 -2.78 -10.02
N TYR A 569 -22.41 -1.92 -10.85
CA TYR A 569 -21.00 -2.02 -11.25
C TYR A 569 -20.07 -1.89 -10.05
N HIS A 570 -20.18 -0.81 -9.27
CA HIS A 570 -19.34 -0.61 -8.08
C HIS A 570 -19.55 -1.71 -7.03
N LYS A 571 -20.77 -2.27 -6.96
CA LYS A 571 -21.04 -3.42 -6.11
C LYS A 571 -20.21 -4.65 -6.50
N VAL A 572 -20.10 -4.93 -7.81
CA VAL A 572 -19.26 -6.04 -8.30
C VAL A 572 -17.79 -5.82 -7.91
N ILE A 573 -17.28 -4.61 -8.09
CA ILE A 573 -15.90 -4.27 -7.71
C ILE A 573 -15.68 -4.56 -6.22
N LEU A 574 -16.48 -3.96 -5.34
CA LEU A 574 -16.32 -4.03 -3.90
C LEU A 574 -16.58 -5.43 -3.31
N GLU A 575 -17.52 -6.20 -3.89
CA GLU A 575 -17.76 -7.60 -3.47
C GLU A 575 -16.68 -8.54 -3.98
N THR A 576 -16.01 -8.24 -5.09
CA THR A 576 -14.82 -8.97 -5.54
C THR A 576 -13.68 -8.75 -4.56
N GLY A 577 -13.49 -7.51 -4.10
CA GLY A 577 -12.44 -7.12 -3.16
C GLY A 577 -11.04 -7.14 -3.78
N PRO A 578 -9.98 -6.92 -2.96
CA PRO A 578 -8.60 -6.82 -3.45
C PRO A 578 -8.17 -8.04 -4.26
N CYS A 579 -7.71 -7.78 -5.50
CA CYS A 579 -7.20 -8.78 -6.45
C CYS A 579 -6.48 -8.10 -7.62
N ASP A 580 -5.86 -8.89 -8.49
CA ASP A 580 -5.35 -8.43 -9.77
C ASP A 580 -6.49 -8.01 -10.72
N PHE A 581 -6.19 -7.14 -11.70
CA PHE A 581 -7.20 -6.59 -12.61
C PHE A 581 -7.72 -7.60 -13.64
N ASP A 582 -7.00 -8.68 -13.95
CA ASP A 582 -7.51 -9.75 -14.83
C ASP A 582 -8.60 -10.56 -14.11
N THR A 583 -8.41 -10.86 -12.82
CA THR A 583 -9.44 -11.45 -11.97
C THR A 583 -10.64 -10.52 -11.84
N LEU A 584 -10.41 -9.23 -11.54
CA LEU A 584 -11.49 -8.24 -11.43
C LEU A 584 -12.28 -8.11 -12.74
N ARG A 585 -11.59 -8.08 -13.88
CA ARG A 585 -12.19 -8.06 -15.20
C ARG A 585 -13.10 -9.27 -15.44
N THR A 586 -12.67 -10.43 -15.02
CA THR A 586 -13.47 -11.67 -15.13
C THR A 586 -14.79 -11.56 -14.35
N GLN A 587 -14.79 -10.94 -13.16
CA GLN A 587 -16.01 -10.72 -12.39
C GLN A 587 -16.94 -9.70 -13.06
N VAL A 588 -16.38 -8.63 -13.62
CA VAL A 588 -17.16 -7.64 -14.41
C VAL A 588 -17.75 -8.26 -15.67
N ASP A 589 -17.02 -9.14 -16.37
CA ASP A 589 -17.56 -9.87 -17.52
C ASP A 589 -18.73 -10.79 -17.12
N ARG A 590 -18.64 -11.50 -16.00
CA ARG A 590 -19.75 -12.28 -15.44
C ARG A 590 -20.97 -11.41 -15.14
N TYR A 591 -20.76 -10.23 -14.53
CA TYR A 591 -21.83 -9.26 -14.30
C TYR A 591 -22.50 -8.83 -15.62
N ILE A 592 -21.72 -8.45 -16.63
CA ILE A 592 -22.22 -8.06 -17.95
C ILE A 592 -23.07 -9.18 -18.59
N GLU A 593 -22.66 -10.44 -18.44
CA GLU A 593 -23.43 -11.59 -18.93
C GLU A 593 -24.77 -11.78 -18.21
N THR A 594 -24.86 -11.43 -16.93
CA THR A 594 -26.12 -11.54 -16.17
C THR A 594 -27.13 -10.45 -16.50
N VAL A 595 -26.68 -9.28 -16.98
CA VAL A 595 -27.53 -8.15 -17.33
C VAL A 595 -28.07 -8.28 -18.77
N LYS A 596 -27.31 -8.91 -19.68
CA LYS A 596 -27.71 -9.15 -21.09
C LYS A 596 -28.61 -10.35 -21.24
#